data_7bcbb352a6b467c16607c37b8acb8eaf
#
_entry.id   7bcbb352a6b467c16607c37b8acb8eaf
#
_cell.length_a   1.000
_cell.length_b   1.000
_cell.length_c   1.000
_cell.angle_alpha   90.00
_cell.angle_beta   90.00
_cell.angle_gamma   90.00
#
_symmetry.space_group_name_H-M   'P 1'
#
loop_
_entity.id
_entity.type
_entity.pdbx_description
1 polymer ?
#
loop_
_entity_poly.entity_id
_entity_poly.type
_entity_poly.pdbx_seq_one_letter_code
_entity_poly.pdbx_strand_id
1 'polypeptide(L)'
;MSADADVVLFVFYTAVIIFFDMTEVTYYSKEGLEKLKEELQYLKTEGRAQIAKAIAEARDKGDLSENAEYDAAKDAQGLHEARIAKLEETLAGARLIDESKLDTSKVLALSIVKIKNLKNGATMTYQLVSEAEADLKAGKISVKSPVAQGLLGKTVGEKAEIAVPAGKLEFEILEISR
;
A
#
# COMPACT_ATOMS: atom_id res chain seq x y z
N MET A 1 47.44 19.56 -3.30
CA MET A 1 46.06 20.05 -3.63
C MET A 1 45.30 18.96 -4.40
N SER A 2 44.85 17.87 -3.77
CA SER A 2 43.92 16.90 -4.39
C SER A 2 43.11 16.09 -3.40
N ALA A 3 43.22 16.32 -2.09
CA ALA A 3 42.47 15.54 -1.09
C ALA A 3 40.96 15.94 -0.99
N ASP A 4 40.62 17.16 -1.36
CA ASP A 4 39.26 17.68 -1.20
C ASP A 4 38.31 17.20 -2.29
N ALA A 5 38.79 16.91 -3.49
CA ALA A 5 38.00 16.42 -4.62
C ALA A 5 37.51 14.97 -4.40
N ASP A 6 38.36 14.12 -3.82
CA ASP A 6 38.02 12.72 -3.56
C ASP A 6 37.01 12.58 -2.40
N VAL A 7 37.06 13.46 -1.41
CA VAL A 7 36.11 13.50 -0.29
C VAL A 7 34.74 13.96 -0.78
N VAL A 8 34.68 15.00 -1.62
CA VAL A 8 33.44 15.49 -2.20
C VAL A 8 32.80 14.42 -3.11
N LEU A 9 33.61 13.74 -3.93
CA LEU A 9 33.12 12.65 -4.80
C LEU A 9 32.60 11.47 -3.98
N PHE A 10 33.29 11.12 -2.89
CA PHE A 10 32.84 10.03 -1.99
C PHE A 10 31.56 10.37 -1.25
N VAL A 11 31.40 11.60 -0.76
CA VAL A 11 30.15 12.08 -0.12
C VAL A 11 29.00 12.14 -1.12
N PHE A 12 29.24 12.57 -2.37
CA PHE A 12 28.22 12.53 -3.41
C PHE A 12 27.86 11.07 -3.79
N TYR A 13 28.83 10.18 -3.88
CA TYR A 13 28.60 8.76 -4.23
C TYR A 13 27.83 8.03 -3.11
N THR A 14 28.17 8.28 -1.83
CA THR A 14 27.43 7.74 -0.69
C THR A 14 26.04 8.35 -0.55
N ALA A 15 25.88 9.66 -0.81
CA ALA A 15 24.57 10.30 -0.81
C ALA A 15 23.65 9.77 -1.93
N VAL A 16 24.20 9.53 -3.13
CA VAL A 16 23.43 8.94 -4.26
C VAL A 16 23.04 7.49 -3.97
N ILE A 17 23.91 6.69 -3.33
CA ILE A 17 23.60 5.31 -2.94
C ILE A 17 22.51 5.28 -1.85
N ILE A 18 22.56 6.18 -0.87
CA ILE A 18 21.55 6.29 0.19
C ILE A 18 20.21 6.77 -0.36
N PHE A 19 20.21 7.59 -1.42
CA PHE A 19 18.97 8.08 -2.06
C PHE A 19 18.31 7.05 -2.99
N PHE A 20 19.05 6.04 -3.44
CA PHE A 20 18.54 5.02 -4.37
C PHE A 20 17.85 3.83 -3.67
N ASP A 21 17.94 3.73 -2.34
CA ASP A 21 17.39 2.59 -1.57
C ASP A 21 16.14 2.95 -0.74
N MET A 22 15.41 4.01 -1.09
CA MET A 22 14.16 4.41 -0.42
C MET A 22 12.89 3.94 -1.14
N THR A 23 12.95 2.93 -2.00
CA THR A 23 11.73 2.21 -2.35
C THR A 23 11.36 1.32 -1.17
N GLU A 24 10.37 1.74 -0.40
CA GLU A 24 9.82 0.96 0.72
C GLU A 24 9.38 -0.40 0.19
N VAL A 25 10.16 -1.44 0.48
CA VAL A 25 9.83 -2.79 0.05
C VAL A 25 8.54 -3.21 0.74
N THR A 26 7.49 -3.35 -0.04
CA THR A 26 6.19 -3.78 0.48
C THR A 26 5.88 -5.19 0.01
N TYR A 27 5.49 -6.04 0.94
CA TYR A 27 5.13 -7.41 0.66
C TYR A 27 3.65 -7.53 0.33
N TYR A 28 3.37 -8.28 -0.74
CA TYR A 28 2.02 -8.51 -1.25
C TYR A 28 1.71 -9.99 -1.33
N SER A 29 0.43 -10.32 -1.19
CA SER A 29 -0.08 -11.62 -1.61
C SER A 29 -0.01 -11.74 -3.15
N LYS A 30 -0.07 -12.97 -3.67
CA LYS A 30 -0.13 -13.20 -5.13
C LYS A 30 -1.36 -12.51 -5.73
N GLU A 31 -2.51 -12.67 -5.07
CA GLU A 31 -3.78 -12.08 -5.51
C GLU A 31 -3.72 -10.54 -5.49
N GLY A 32 -3.16 -9.94 -4.43
CA GLY A 32 -3.01 -8.49 -4.33
C GLY A 32 -2.10 -7.92 -5.41
N LEU A 33 -0.98 -8.61 -5.71
CA LEU A 33 -0.07 -8.19 -6.76
C LEU A 33 -0.71 -8.27 -8.16
N GLU A 34 -1.51 -9.32 -8.42
CA GLU A 34 -2.24 -9.46 -9.68
C GLU A 34 -3.28 -8.34 -9.83
N LYS A 35 -4.06 -8.02 -8.80
CA LYS A 35 -5.03 -6.91 -8.82
C LYS A 35 -4.37 -5.55 -9.10
N LEU A 36 -3.23 -5.27 -8.50
CA LEU A 36 -2.50 -4.03 -8.77
C LEU A 36 -2.02 -3.95 -10.22
N LYS A 37 -1.57 -5.06 -10.80
CA LYS A 37 -1.16 -5.13 -12.22
C LYS A 37 -2.35 -4.93 -13.16
N GLU A 38 -3.49 -5.54 -12.85
CA GLU A 38 -4.73 -5.37 -13.63
C GLU A 38 -5.21 -3.91 -13.57
N GLU A 39 -5.20 -3.28 -12.38
CA GLU A 39 -5.55 -1.87 -12.22
C GLU A 39 -4.61 -0.97 -13.04
N LEU A 40 -3.30 -1.20 -12.96
CA LEU A 40 -2.33 -0.44 -13.75
C LEU A 40 -2.58 -0.60 -15.25
N GLN A 41 -2.84 -1.81 -15.72
CA GLN A 41 -3.13 -2.08 -17.12
C GLN A 41 -4.42 -1.37 -17.56
N TYR A 42 -5.47 -1.43 -16.76
CA TYR A 42 -6.73 -0.72 -17.03
C TYR A 42 -6.51 0.79 -17.15
N LEU A 43 -5.80 1.39 -16.20
CA LEU A 43 -5.51 2.82 -16.23
C LEU A 43 -4.69 3.22 -17.45
N LYS A 44 -3.70 2.42 -17.85
CA LYS A 44 -2.86 2.70 -19.03
C LYS A 44 -3.60 2.56 -20.37
N THR A 45 -4.62 1.72 -20.43
CA THR A 45 -5.38 1.47 -21.66
C THR A 45 -6.70 2.22 -21.65
N GLU A 46 -7.73 1.67 -21.02
CA GLU A 46 -9.08 2.22 -21.00
C GLU A 46 -9.14 3.60 -20.35
N GLY A 47 -8.45 3.80 -19.24
CA GLY A 47 -8.44 5.07 -18.53
C GLY A 47 -7.86 6.21 -19.39
N ARG A 48 -6.73 5.99 -20.05
CA ARG A 48 -6.14 6.97 -20.97
C ARG A 48 -7.05 7.24 -22.17
N ALA A 49 -7.68 6.21 -22.72
CA ALA A 49 -8.61 6.36 -23.84
C ALA A 49 -9.82 7.22 -23.47
N GLN A 50 -10.39 7.00 -22.29
CA GLN A 50 -11.53 7.78 -21.77
C GLN A 50 -11.16 9.26 -21.59
N ILE A 51 -10.00 9.56 -21.03
CA ILE A 51 -9.52 10.94 -20.84
C ILE A 51 -9.22 11.60 -22.18
N ALA A 52 -8.57 10.90 -23.09
CA ALA A 52 -8.30 11.42 -24.44
C ALA A 52 -9.59 11.78 -25.17
N LYS A 53 -10.62 10.95 -25.03
CA LYS A 53 -11.96 11.21 -25.57
C LYS A 53 -12.58 12.46 -24.95
N ALA A 54 -12.54 12.59 -23.62
CA ALA A 54 -13.07 13.76 -22.92
C ALA A 54 -12.37 15.07 -23.36
N ILE A 55 -11.05 15.04 -23.53
CA ILE A 55 -10.27 16.18 -24.04
C ILE A 55 -10.69 16.52 -25.47
N ALA A 56 -10.88 15.52 -26.34
CA ALA A 56 -11.30 15.75 -27.72
C ALA A 56 -12.70 16.37 -27.77
N GLU A 57 -13.66 15.80 -27.00
CA GLU A 57 -15.03 16.33 -26.92
C GLU A 57 -15.07 17.78 -26.39
N ALA A 58 -14.23 18.13 -25.41
CA ALA A 58 -14.12 19.48 -24.90
C ALA A 58 -13.54 20.45 -25.96
N ARG A 59 -12.57 20.01 -26.77
CA ARG A 59 -12.01 20.81 -27.89
C ARG A 59 -13.04 21.10 -28.98
N ASP A 60 -13.87 20.13 -29.29
CA ASP A 60 -14.89 20.28 -30.34
C ASP A 60 -15.99 21.28 -29.99
N LYS A 61 -16.13 21.66 -28.72
CA LYS A 61 -17.11 22.64 -28.22
C LYS A 61 -16.74 24.11 -28.49
N GLY A 62 -15.53 24.41 -28.98
CA GLY A 62 -15.16 25.76 -29.44
C GLY A 62 -13.98 26.39 -28.70
N ASP A 63 -14.04 27.72 -28.44
CA ASP A 63 -12.91 28.50 -27.95
C ASP A 63 -12.31 27.92 -26.65
N LEU A 64 -11.03 27.56 -26.72
CA LEU A 64 -10.29 26.93 -25.64
C LEU A 64 -9.88 27.93 -24.53
N SER A 65 -9.91 29.23 -24.81
CA SER A 65 -9.48 30.27 -23.88
C SER A 65 -10.42 30.46 -22.68
N GLU A 66 -11.69 30.06 -22.81
CA GLU A 66 -12.73 30.12 -21.77
C GLU A 66 -13.43 28.77 -21.54
N ASN A 67 -12.80 27.65 -21.98
CA ASN A 67 -13.44 26.33 -21.94
C ASN A 67 -13.11 25.59 -20.62
N ALA A 68 -13.93 25.80 -19.62
CA ALA A 68 -13.79 25.14 -18.31
C ALA A 68 -13.84 23.60 -18.40
N GLU A 69 -14.52 23.02 -19.41
CA GLU A 69 -14.53 21.57 -19.59
C GLU A 69 -13.19 21.04 -20.09
N TYR A 70 -12.51 21.81 -20.96
CA TYR A 70 -11.17 21.46 -21.41
C TYR A 70 -10.16 21.50 -20.26
N ASP A 71 -10.19 22.54 -19.43
CA ASP A 71 -9.34 22.66 -18.28
C ASP A 71 -9.58 21.52 -17.29
N ALA A 72 -10.84 21.21 -16.98
CA ALA A 72 -11.20 20.09 -16.11
C ALA A 72 -10.72 18.73 -16.69
N ALA A 73 -10.80 18.53 -18.01
CA ALA A 73 -10.30 17.31 -18.65
C ALA A 73 -8.77 17.21 -18.60
N LYS A 74 -8.06 18.35 -18.70
CA LYS A 74 -6.60 18.41 -18.54
C LYS A 74 -6.15 18.16 -17.11
N ASP A 75 -6.87 18.69 -16.11
CA ASP A 75 -6.62 18.40 -14.71
C ASP A 75 -6.84 16.92 -14.40
N ALA A 76 -7.94 16.33 -14.90
CA ALA A 76 -8.22 14.91 -14.79
C ALA A 76 -7.09 14.07 -15.43
N GLN A 77 -6.53 14.50 -16.57
CA GLN A 77 -5.38 13.85 -17.19
C GLN A 77 -4.17 13.85 -16.24
N GLY A 78 -3.86 15.01 -15.64
CA GLY A 78 -2.74 15.14 -14.70
C GLY A 78 -2.88 14.19 -13.50
N LEU A 79 -4.06 14.16 -12.87
CA LEU A 79 -4.35 13.27 -11.74
C LEU A 79 -4.27 11.78 -12.14
N HIS A 80 -4.72 11.44 -13.34
CA HIS A 80 -4.68 10.08 -13.85
C HIS A 80 -3.24 9.59 -14.08
N GLU A 81 -2.38 10.41 -14.71
CA GLU A 81 -0.97 10.06 -14.91
C GLU A 81 -0.22 9.98 -13.57
N ALA A 82 -0.55 10.84 -12.60
CA ALA A 82 0.00 10.75 -11.24
C ALA A 82 -0.39 9.43 -10.56
N ARG A 83 -1.63 8.95 -10.76
CA ARG A 83 -2.07 7.64 -10.23
C ARG A 83 -1.31 6.49 -10.89
N ILE A 84 -1.11 6.54 -12.21
CA ILE A 84 -0.30 5.55 -12.94
C ILE A 84 1.12 5.50 -12.38
N ALA A 85 1.79 6.65 -12.27
CA ALA A 85 3.15 6.75 -11.75
C ALA A 85 3.26 6.17 -10.33
N LYS A 86 2.29 6.49 -9.46
CA LYS A 86 2.26 5.94 -8.09
C LYS A 86 2.09 4.42 -8.06
N LEU A 87 1.25 3.86 -8.93
CA LEU A 87 1.08 2.40 -9.03
C LEU A 87 2.33 1.72 -9.59
N GLU A 88 3.01 2.33 -10.56
CA GLU A 88 4.29 1.84 -11.09
C GLU A 88 5.37 1.81 -10.01
N GLU A 89 5.50 2.87 -9.22
CA GLU A 89 6.40 2.94 -8.08
C GLU A 89 6.08 1.85 -7.04
N THR A 90 4.81 1.69 -6.70
CA THR A 90 4.33 0.65 -5.78
C THR A 90 4.71 -0.74 -6.28
N LEU A 91 4.49 -1.03 -7.58
CA LEU A 91 4.84 -2.31 -8.19
C LEU A 91 6.35 -2.54 -8.28
N ALA A 92 7.15 -1.49 -8.46
CA ALA A 92 8.62 -1.60 -8.47
C ALA A 92 9.17 -2.05 -7.10
N GLY A 93 8.58 -1.54 -6.00
CA GLY A 93 8.91 -1.92 -4.62
C GLY A 93 8.23 -3.20 -4.13
N ALA A 94 7.28 -3.75 -4.90
CA ALA A 94 6.49 -4.91 -4.48
C ALA A 94 7.33 -6.19 -4.48
N ARG A 95 7.15 -7.00 -3.44
CA ARG A 95 7.74 -8.35 -3.33
C ARG A 95 6.63 -9.35 -3.02
N LEU A 96 6.70 -10.49 -3.69
CA LEU A 96 5.80 -11.60 -3.41
C LEU A 96 6.25 -12.33 -2.14
N ILE A 97 5.35 -12.54 -1.20
CA ILE A 97 5.60 -13.45 -0.08
C ILE A 97 5.31 -14.88 -0.55
N ASP A 98 6.25 -15.78 -0.27
CA ASP A 98 6.03 -17.22 -0.40
C ASP A 98 5.25 -17.70 0.85
N GLU A 99 3.93 -17.74 0.71
CA GLU A 99 3.01 -18.13 1.80
C GLU A 99 3.31 -19.53 2.36
N SER A 100 3.94 -20.40 1.56
CA SER A 100 4.29 -21.76 1.99
C SER A 100 5.37 -21.82 3.05
N LYS A 101 6.17 -20.75 3.17
CA LYS A 101 7.30 -20.63 4.10
C LYS A 101 7.00 -19.76 5.33
N LEU A 102 5.78 -19.22 5.44
CA LEU A 102 5.40 -18.42 6.59
C LEU A 102 5.31 -19.28 7.85
N ASP A 103 6.03 -18.86 8.88
CA ASP A 103 5.95 -19.43 10.21
C ASP A 103 4.59 -19.05 10.85
N THR A 104 3.76 -20.04 11.17
CA THR A 104 2.48 -19.84 11.85
C THR A 104 2.59 -19.82 13.38
N SER A 105 3.80 -19.95 13.93
CA SER A 105 4.03 -19.82 15.38
C SER A 105 3.81 -18.40 15.87
N LYS A 106 3.98 -17.41 15.01
CA LYS A 106 3.83 -15.99 15.31
C LYS A 106 2.98 -15.27 14.25
N VAL A 107 2.35 -14.19 14.68
CA VAL A 107 1.63 -13.28 13.76
C VAL A 107 2.63 -12.52 12.91
N LEU A 108 2.58 -12.74 11.59
CA LEU A 108 3.39 -12.08 10.57
C LEU A 108 2.49 -11.37 9.55
N ALA A 109 3.09 -10.66 8.60
CA ALA A 109 2.35 -10.17 7.42
C ALA A 109 1.74 -11.37 6.67
N LEU A 110 0.54 -11.19 6.13
CA LEU A 110 -0.35 -12.16 5.49
C LEU A 110 -0.94 -13.26 6.40
N SER A 111 -0.63 -13.28 7.71
CA SER A 111 -1.30 -14.17 8.65
C SER A 111 -2.79 -13.83 8.78
N ILE A 112 -3.61 -14.87 8.89
CA ILE A 112 -5.01 -14.78 9.30
C ILE A 112 -5.04 -15.04 10.80
N VAL A 113 -5.50 -14.06 11.58
CA VAL A 113 -5.48 -14.10 13.05
C VAL A 113 -6.89 -14.02 13.59
N LYS A 114 -7.27 -15.02 14.38
CA LYS A 114 -8.52 -15.02 15.13
C LYS A 114 -8.26 -14.49 16.52
N ILE A 115 -8.89 -13.38 16.87
CA ILE A 115 -8.72 -12.69 18.14
C ILE A 115 -10.03 -12.60 18.92
N LYS A 116 -9.93 -12.56 20.24
CA LYS A 116 -11.05 -12.37 21.15
C LYS A 116 -10.85 -11.07 21.92
N ASN A 117 -11.82 -10.20 21.87
CA ASN A 117 -11.84 -9.01 22.71
C ASN A 117 -12.17 -9.40 24.16
N LEU A 118 -11.26 -9.11 25.08
CA LEU A 118 -11.41 -9.52 26.49
C LEU A 118 -12.45 -8.68 27.24
N LYS A 119 -12.82 -7.50 26.73
CA LYS A 119 -13.81 -6.63 27.37
C LYS A 119 -15.26 -7.09 27.12
N ASN A 120 -15.56 -7.56 25.91
CA ASN A 120 -16.94 -7.93 25.54
C ASN A 120 -17.08 -9.38 25.06
N GLY A 121 -15.99 -10.14 25.00
CA GLY A 121 -15.97 -11.55 24.58
C GLY A 121 -16.15 -11.76 23.06
N ALA A 122 -16.28 -10.71 22.25
CA ALA A 122 -16.46 -10.82 20.81
C ALA A 122 -15.21 -11.41 20.14
N THR A 123 -15.43 -12.34 19.23
CA THR A 123 -14.37 -12.96 18.42
C THR A 123 -14.39 -12.36 17.02
N MET A 124 -13.22 -12.02 16.51
CA MET A 124 -13.03 -11.44 15.18
C MET A 124 -11.88 -12.13 14.47
N THR A 125 -11.96 -12.22 13.15
CA THR A 125 -10.88 -12.77 12.32
C THR A 125 -10.38 -11.69 11.40
N TYR A 126 -9.07 -11.46 11.39
CA TYR A 126 -8.42 -10.48 10.54
C TYR A 126 -7.28 -11.09 9.77
N GLN A 127 -7.16 -10.72 8.50
CA GLN A 127 -5.97 -10.97 7.69
C GLN A 127 -5.10 -9.71 7.69
N LEU A 128 -3.82 -9.86 8.03
CA LEU A 128 -2.85 -8.76 8.03
C LEU A 128 -2.26 -8.62 6.63
N VAL A 129 -2.60 -7.54 5.93
CA VAL A 129 -2.21 -7.31 4.54
C VAL A 129 -1.45 -6.00 4.38
N SER A 130 -0.90 -5.76 3.20
CA SER A 130 -0.35 -4.45 2.83
C SER A 130 -1.43 -3.36 2.88
N GLU A 131 -1.02 -2.10 2.97
CA GLU A 131 -1.96 -0.97 3.00
C GLU A 131 -2.84 -0.91 1.75
N ALA A 132 -2.30 -1.27 0.59
CA ALA A 132 -3.00 -1.28 -0.68
C ALA A 132 -4.05 -2.41 -0.80
N GLU A 133 -3.91 -3.49 -0.02
CA GLU A 133 -4.84 -4.63 0.01
C GLU A 133 -5.86 -4.53 1.14
N ALA A 134 -5.77 -3.50 1.99
CA ALA A 134 -6.62 -3.38 3.17
C ALA A 134 -8.09 -3.15 2.80
N ASP A 135 -8.97 -3.99 3.31
CA ASP A 135 -10.43 -3.88 3.22
C ASP A 135 -11.06 -4.36 4.54
N LEU A 136 -11.44 -3.41 5.37
CA LEU A 136 -12.01 -3.72 6.68
C LEU A 136 -13.33 -4.52 6.60
N LYS A 137 -14.10 -4.34 5.52
CA LYS A 137 -15.34 -5.10 5.31
C LYS A 137 -15.08 -6.56 4.99
N ALA A 138 -13.97 -6.84 4.31
CA ALA A 138 -13.49 -8.18 4.03
C ALA A 138 -12.62 -8.76 5.17
N GLY A 139 -12.47 -8.07 6.31
CA GLY A 139 -11.63 -8.48 7.41
C GLY A 139 -10.12 -8.34 7.13
N LYS A 140 -9.72 -7.60 6.09
CA LYS A 140 -8.32 -7.34 5.74
C LYS A 140 -7.87 -6.03 6.39
N ILE A 141 -6.93 -6.11 7.31
CA ILE A 141 -6.37 -4.93 8.01
C ILE A 141 -4.93 -4.67 7.57
N SER A 142 -4.59 -3.39 7.39
CA SER A 142 -3.22 -3.00 7.06
C SER A 142 -2.27 -3.37 8.20
N VAL A 143 -1.09 -3.91 7.86
CA VAL A 143 0.01 -4.13 8.82
C VAL A 143 0.46 -2.85 9.52
N LYS A 144 0.19 -1.67 8.95
CA LYS A 144 0.45 -0.37 9.56
C LYS A 144 -0.65 0.07 10.54
N SER A 145 -1.80 -0.60 10.59
CA SER A 145 -2.89 -0.25 11.50
C SER A 145 -2.50 -0.50 12.97
N PRO A 146 -3.02 0.29 13.93
CA PRO A 146 -2.74 0.09 15.35
C PRO A 146 -3.06 -1.32 15.85
N VAL A 147 -4.14 -1.93 15.30
CA VAL A 147 -4.55 -3.29 15.66
C VAL A 147 -3.52 -4.29 15.15
N ALA A 148 -3.12 -4.21 13.89
CA ALA A 148 -2.12 -5.11 13.33
C ALA A 148 -0.76 -4.96 14.03
N GLN A 149 -0.33 -3.72 14.31
CA GLN A 149 0.91 -3.43 15.02
C GLN A 149 0.95 -4.06 16.43
N GLY A 150 -0.17 -4.05 17.14
CA GLY A 150 -0.28 -4.69 18.45
C GLY A 150 -0.29 -6.23 18.39
N LEU A 151 -0.66 -6.82 17.26
CA LEU A 151 -0.71 -8.27 17.04
C LEU A 151 0.59 -8.85 16.49
N LEU A 152 1.34 -8.08 15.67
CA LEU A 152 2.56 -8.54 15.01
C LEU A 152 3.58 -9.10 16.01
N GLY A 153 4.17 -10.24 15.66
CA GLY A 153 5.18 -10.94 16.45
C GLY A 153 4.65 -11.76 17.65
N LYS A 154 3.36 -11.66 17.96
CA LYS A 154 2.73 -12.39 19.05
C LYS A 154 2.39 -13.82 18.66
N THR A 155 2.23 -14.68 19.69
CA THR A 155 1.91 -16.11 19.56
C THR A 155 0.47 -16.39 20.01
N VAL A 156 -0.04 -17.58 19.67
CA VAL A 156 -1.36 -18.04 20.16
C VAL A 156 -1.39 -18.07 21.69
N GLY A 157 -2.47 -17.56 22.29
CA GLY A 157 -2.67 -17.43 23.72
C GLY A 157 -2.09 -16.14 24.33
N GLU A 158 -1.30 -15.38 23.60
CA GLU A 158 -0.81 -14.08 24.07
C GLU A 158 -1.88 -13.00 24.00
N LYS A 159 -1.75 -12.03 24.93
CA LYS A 159 -2.59 -10.84 24.96
C LYS A 159 -1.92 -9.68 24.23
N ALA A 160 -2.70 -8.97 23.44
CA ALA A 160 -2.32 -7.75 22.77
C ALA A 160 -3.08 -6.56 23.36
N GLU A 161 -2.37 -5.60 23.93
CA GLU A 161 -2.93 -4.33 24.37
C GLU A 161 -2.78 -3.32 23.26
N ILE A 162 -3.89 -2.81 22.76
CA ILE A 162 -3.94 -1.93 21.59
C ILE A 162 -4.52 -0.58 22.01
N ALA A 163 -3.72 0.46 21.84
CA ALA A 163 -4.17 1.83 22.04
C ALA A 163 -4.94 2.31 20.82
N VAL A 164 -6.21 2.65 21.00
CA VAL A 164 -7.07 3.26 19.98
C VAL A 164 -7.61 4.60 20.53
N PRO A 165 -8.07 5.51 19.68
CA PRO A 165 -8.62 6.81 20.13
C PRO A 165 -9.73 6.69 21.18
N ALA A 166 -10.46 5.56 21.19
CA ALA A 166 -11.52 5.26 22.15
C ALA A 166 -11.01 4.64 23.49
N GLY A 167 -9.67 4.50 23.66
CA GLY A 167 -9.04 3.91 24.86
C GLY A 167 -8.19 2.69 24.53
N LYS A 168 -7.86 1.92 25.58
CA LYS A 168 -7.10 0.68 25.44
C LYS A 168 -8.05 -0.51 25.24
N LEU A 169 -7.78 -1.33 24.25
CA LEU A 169 -8.46 -2.58 23.98
C LEU A 169 -7.49 -3.74 24.22
N GLU A 170 -7.96 -4.78 24.87
CA GLU A 170 -7.21 -6.01 25.10
C GLU A 170 -7.81 -7.13 24.27
N PHE A 171 -6.95 -7.78 23.50
CA PHE A 171 -7.31 -8.95 22.69
C PHE A 171 -6.43 -10.13 23.05
N GLU A 172 -7.02 -11.31 23.03
CA GLU A 172 -6.32 -12.59 23.12
C GLU A 172 -6.26 -13.24 21.75
N ILE A 173 -5.09 -13.74 21.36
CA ILE A 173 -4.91 -14.45 20.08
C ILE A 173 -5.36 -15.89 20.28
N LEU A 174 -6.41 -16.29 19.56
CA LEU A 174 -6.97 -17.64 19.66
C LEU A 174 -6.32 -18.59 18.65
N GLU A 175 -6.04 -18.09 17.43
CA GLU A 175 -5.56 -18.90 16.31
C GLU A 175 -4.77 -18.05 15.34
N ILE A 176 -3.73 -18.65 14.77
CA ILE A 176 -2.95 -18.07 13.67
C ILE A 176 -2.97 -19.07 12.53
N SER A 177 -3.44 -18.63 11.36
CA SER A 177 -3.54 -19.43 10.15
C SER A 177 -3.08 -18.63 8.91
N ARG A 178 -3.23 -19.20 7.75
CA ARG A 178 -2.85 -18.63 6.44
C ARG A 178 -4.06 -18.52 5.53
#